data_20cbadf39db34726d1459a22125eacd1
#
_entry.id   20cbadf39db34726d1459a22125eacd1
#
_cell.length_a   1.000
_cell.length_b   1.000
_cell.length_c   1.000
_cell.angle_alpha   90.00
_cell.angle_beta   90.00
_cell.angle_gamma   90.00
#
_symmetry.space_group_name_H-M   'P 1'
#
loop_
_entity.id
_entity.type
_entity.pdbx_description
1 polymer ?
#
loop_
_entity_poly.entity_id
_entity_poly.type
_entity_poly.pdbx_seq_one_letter_code
_entity_poly.pdbx_strand_id
1 'polypeptide(L)'
;DTPCNNGLSIRHTTRNFPNREGSKPGNGQMAAVALMDARSIAATAANGGRLTSAWELEGWDNVPEYEFDDISYKNRVYMGYNKGDGEKELVYGPNIKDWPEMSPLADNILLKVCSKIMDPVTTTDELIPSGETSSYRSNPLGLAEFTLSRRDPEYVGRAKEVDKLEKARTKEGAAKEVELEPVLEKLFDAIRGIEGNENVTVQDTEVGSMI
;
A
#
# COMPACT_ATOMS: atom_id res chain seq x y z
N ASP A 1 -22.33 -5.89 -1.22
CA ASP A 1 -21.22 -6.71 -1.68
C ASP A 1 -21.09 -6.64 -3.17
N THR A 2 -19.90 -6.44 -3.64
CA THR A 2 -19.61 -6.35 -5.06
C THR A 2 -19.49 -7.76 -5.62
N PRO A 3 -20.18 -8.07 -6.71
CA PRO A 3 -19.90 -9.31 -7.41
C PRO A 3 -18.45 -9.28 -7.88
N CYS A 4 -17.69 -10.29 -7.54
CA CYS A 4 -16.40 -10.45 -8.14
C CYS A 4 -16.62 -10.85 -9.60
N ASN A 5 -16.28 -9.99 -10.54
CA ASN A 5 -16.43 -10.26 -11.96
C ASN A 5 -15.70 -11.54 -12.42
N ASN A 6 -14.70 -11.94 -11.70
CA ASN A 6 -14.01 -13.19 -11.95
C ASN A 6 -14.66 -14.38 -11.27
N GLY A 7 -15.81 -14.15 -10.61
CA GLY A 7 -16.73 -15.17 -10.11
C GLY A 7 -16.17 -16.10 -9.05
N LEU A 8 -14.91 -15.97 -8.69
CA LEU A 8 -14.24 -17.09 -8.04
C LEU A 8 -13.29 -16.70 -6.92
N SER A 9 -13.08 -15.41 -6.66
CA SER A 9 -12.22 -15.03 -5.57
C SER A 9 -13.00 -14.84 -4.28
N ILE A 10 -13.30 -15.92 -3.62
CA ILE A 10 -13.83 -15.93 -2.25
C ILE A 10 -13.02 -15.01 -1.34
N ARG A 11 -11.73 -14.83 -1.61
CA ARG A 11 -10.87 -13.87 -0.91
C ARG A 11 -11.39 -12.44 -0.94
N HIS A 12 -11.99 -12.01 -2.04
CA HIS A 12 -12.55 -10.66 -2.16
C HIS A 12 -13.85 -10.50 -1.38
N THR A 13 -14.65 -11.53 -1.32
CA THR A 13 -15.93 -11.51 -0.58
C THR A 13 -15.75 -11.60 0.93
N THR A 14 -14.67 -12.21 1.40
CA THR A 14 -14.37 -12.36 2.85
C THR A 14 -13.35 -11.37 3.38
N ARG A 15 -12.71 -10.60 2.50
CA ARG A 15 -11.73 -9.59 2.88
C ARG A 15 -12.41 -8.48 3.68
N ASN A 16 -11.84 -8.08 4.78
CA ASN A 16 -12.32 -7.00 5.65
C ASN A 16 -13.62 -7.29 6.41
N PHE A 17 -14.15 -8.52 6.39
CA PHE A 17 -15.26 -8.85 7.28
C PHE A 17 -14.79 -8.93 8.73
N PRO A 18 -15.58 -8.40 9.68
CA PRO A 18 -15.27 -8.53 11.10
C PRO A 18 -15.41 -10.01 11.56
N ASN A 19 -14.76 -10.33 12.65
CA ASN A 19 -14.82 -11.66 13.30
C ASN A 19 -14.30 -12.85 12.46
N ARG A 20 -13.65 -12.63 11.34
CA ARG A 20 -12.94 -13.70 10.65
C ARG A 20 -11.59 -13.97 11.31
N GLU A 21 -11.02 -15.15 11.08
CA GLU A 21 -9.67 -15.45 11.53
C GLU A 21 -8.66 -14.40 11.05
N GLY A 22 -7.81 -13.90 11.95
CA GLY A 22 -6.83 -12.84 11.65
C GLY A 22 -7.42 -11.45 11.47
N SER A 23 -8.70 -11.22 11.76
CA SER A 23 -9.32 -9.90 11.76
C SER A 23 -9.65 -9.41 13.15
N LYS A 24 -9.90 -8.11 13.28
CA LYS A 24 -10.33 -7.52 14.56
C LYS A 24 -11.77 -7.92 14.89
N PRO A 25 -12.09 -8.04 16.19
CA PRO A 25 -13.47 -8.28 16.61
C PRO A 25 -14.41 -7.17 16.15
N GLY A 26 -15.60 -7.52 15.71
CA GLY A 26 -16.61 -6.61 15.19
C GLY A 26 -17.65 -6.14 16.20
N ASN A 27 -17.42 -6.28 17.50
CA ASN A 27 -18.29 -5.78 18.58
C ASN A 27 -19.79 -6.08 18.36
N GLY A 28 -20.11 -7.34 18.13
CA GLY A 28 -21.48 -7.77 17.90
C GLY A 28 -21.99 -7.62 16.47
N GLN A 29 -21.20 -7.14 15.54
CA GLN A 29 -21.55 -7.17 14.14
C GLN A 29 -21.59 -8.61 13.62
N MET A 30 -22.67 -8.94 12.93
CA MET A 30 -22.77 -10.17 12.17
C MET A 30 -22.42 -9.89 10.72
N ALA A 31 -21.57 -10.72 10.12
CA ALA A 31 -21.25 -10.67 8.72
C ALA A 31 -21.65 -11.98 8.04
N ALA A 32 -22.28 -11.86 6.90
CA ALA A 32 -22.62 -12.97 6.04
C ALA A 32 -22.17 -12.67 4.61
N VAL A 33 -21.80 -13.71 3.88
CA VAL A 33 -21.39 -13.62 2.49
C VAL A 33 -22.36 -14.42 1.64
N ALA A 34 -22.96 -13.77 0.66
CA ALA A 34 -23.79 -14.41 -0.33
C ALA A 34 -23.18 -14.19 -1.73
N LEU A 35 -23.06 -15.27 -2.49
CA LEU A 35 -22.68 -15.20 -3.89
C LEU A 35 -23.96 -14.95 -4.71
N MET A 36 -24.01 -13.82 -5.39
CA MET A 36 -25.19 -13.38 -6.12
C MET A 36 -24.80 -12.80 -7.46
N ASP A 37 -25.70 -12.89 -8.44
CA ASP A 37 -25.58 -12.14 -9.68
C ASP A 37 -25.90 -10.64 -9.48
N ALA A 38 -25.45 -9.80 -10.41
CA ALA A 38 -25.57 -8.34 -10.29
C ALA A 38 -27.02 -7.86 -10.16
N ARG A 39 -27.99 -8.51 -10.79
CA ARG A 39 -29.41 -8.13 -10.72
C ARG A 39 -30.00 -8.48 -9.35
N SER A 40 -29.66 -9.64 -8.80
CA SER A 40 -30.06 -10.02 -7.44
C SER A 40 -29.43 -9.12 -6.37
N ILE A 41 -28.19 -8.63 -6.58
CA ILE A 41 -27.60 -7.61 -5.71
C ILE A 41 -28.39 -6.30 -5.79
N ALA A 42 -28.75 -5.85 -6.99
CA ALA A 42 -29.54 -4.64 -7.19
C ALA A 42 -30.94 -4.80 -6.55
N ALA A 43 -31.59 -5.94 -6.73
CA ALA A 43 -32.86 -6.27 -6.12
C ALA A 43 -32.79 -6.23 -4.58
N THR A 44 -31.76 -6.83 -4.01
CA THR A 44 -31.52 -6.81 -2.56
C THR A 44 -31.31 -5.39 -2.03
N ALA A 45 -30.56 -4.58 -2.74
CA ALA A 45 -30.35 -3.17 -2.38
C ALA A 45 -31.65 -2.37 -2.46
N ALA A 46 -32.43 -2.53 -3.52
CA ALA A 46 -33.71 -1.86 -3.71
C ALA A 46 -34.74 -2.27 -2.63
N ASN A 47 -34.65 -3.50 -2.11
CA ASN A 47 -35.51 -4.01 -1.05
C ASN A 47 -34.92 -3.80 0.35
N GLY A 48 -34.21 -2.70 0.56
CA GLY A 48 -33.71 -2.31 1.88
C GLY A 48 -32.67 -3.25 2.50
N GLY A 49 -31.95 -4.01 1.68
CA GLY A 49 -30.95 -4.97 2.13
C GLY A 49 -31.49 -6.36 2.47
N ARG A 50 -32.79 -6.59 2.30
CA ARG A 50 -33.38 -7.92 2.42
C ARG A 50 -32.95 -8.76 1.22
N LEU A 51 -32.36 -9.92 1.50
CA LEU A 51 -31.91 -10.85 0.46
C LEU A 51 -33.06 -11.16 -0.51
N THR A 52 -32.94 -10.71 -1.74
CA THR A 52 -34.01 -10.77 -2.75
C THR A 52 -33.40 -11.26 -4.06
N SER A 53 -34.00 -12.27 -4.66
CA SER A 53 -33.64 -12.73 -6.00
C SER A 53 -34.15 -11.76 -7.05
N ALA A 54 -33.44 -11.60 -8.15
CA ALA A 54 -33.92 -10.84 -9.30
C ALA A 54 -35.27 -11.34 -9.83
N TRP A 55 -35.55 -12.63 -9.70
CA TRP A 55 -36.81 -13.26 -10.12
C TRP A 55 -38.03 -12.78 -9.34
N GLU A 56 -37.81 -12.23 -8.15
CA GLU A 56 -38.88 -11.68 -7.30
C GLU A 56 -39.31 -10.27 -7.70
N LEU A 57 -38.58 -9.64 -8.61
CA LEU A 57 -38.92 -8.31 -9.10
C LEU A 57 -39.88 -8.38 -10.26
N GLU A 58 -40.87 -7.48 -10.27
CA GLU A 58 -41.72 -7.28 -11.44
C GLU A 58 -40.87 -6.78 -12.62
N GLY A 59 -41.03 -7.41 -13.78
CA GLY A 59 -40.28 -7.04 -15.00
C GLY A 59 -38.82 -7.50 -15.01
N TRP A 60 -38.43 -8.48 -14.17
CA TRP A 60 -37.07 -9.02 -14.11
C TRP A 60 -36.56 -9.56 -15.46
N ASP A 61 -37.47 -10.01 -16.33
CA ASP A 61 -37.25 -10.55 -17.68
C ASP A 61 -37.22 -9.45 -18.77
N ASN A 62 -37.64 -8.23 -18.43
CA ASN A 62 -37.57 -7.10 -19.33
C ASN A 62 -36.16 -6.52 -19.35
N VAL A 63 -35.24 -7.25 -19.97
CA VAL A 63 -33.85 -6.84 -20.13
C VAL A 63 -33.70 -6.08 -21.45
N PRO A 64 -33.17 -4.85 -21.43
CA PRO A 64 -32.92 -4.11 -22.67
C PRO A 64 -31.94 -4.90 -23.54
N GLU A 65 -32.11 -4.77 -24.86
CA GLU A 65 -31.20 -5.38 -25.82
C GLU A 65 -29.78 -4.84 -25.57
N TYR A 66 -28.83 -5.76 -25.53
CA TYR A 66 -27.43 -5.39 -25.31
C TYR A 66 -26.81 -4.94 -26.64
N GLU A 67 -26.44 -3.67 -26.69
CA GLU A 67 -25.61 -3.14 -27.76
C GLU A 67 -24.17 -2.98 -27.30
N PHE A 68 -23.25 -3.65 -27.99
CA PHE A 68 -21.83 -3.48 -27.70
C PHE A 68 -21.30 -2.25 -28.43
N ASP A 69 -20.82 -1.27 -27.65
CA ASP A 69 -20.11 -0.11 -28.18
C ASP A 69 -18.62 -0.22 -27.81
N ASP A 70 -17.78 -0.33 -28.83
CA ASP A 70 -16.33 -0.46 -28.69
C ASP A 70 -15.59 0.88 -28.65
N ILE A 71 -16.30 2.00 -28.68
CA ILE A 71 -15.71 3.35 -28.72
C ILE A 71 -14.76 3.62 -27.53
N SER A 72 -15.13 3.10 -26.35
CA SER A 72 -14.29 3.23 -25.16
C SER A 72 -12.97 2.51 -25.32
N TYR A 73 -12.98 1.34 -25.95
CA TYR A 73 -11.76 0.57 -26.24
C TYR A 73 -10.92 1.25 -27.29
N LYS A 74 -11.54 1.71 -28.37
CA LYS A 74 -10.84 2.41 -29.46
C LYS A 74 -10.16 3.70 -28.98
N ASN A 75 -10.80 4.43 -28.08
CA ASN A 75 -10.33 5.74 -27.63
C ASN A 75 -9.42 5.70 -26.40
N ARG A 76 -9.42 4.63 -25.62
CA ARG A 76 -8.73 4.56 -24.32
C ARG A 76 -7.73 3.43 -24.18
N VAL A 77 -7.75 2.46 -25.09
CA VAL A 77 -6.85 1.32 -25.04
C VAL A 77 -5.89 1.38 -26.22
N TYR A 78 -4.60 1.42 -25.94
CA TYR A 78 -3.58 1.27 -26.97
C TYR A 78 -3.56 -0.17 -27.48
N MET A 79 -3.97 -0.36 -28.71
CA MET A 79 -4.01 -1.67 -29.37
C MET A 79 -2.69 -1.96 -30.10
N GLY A 80 -1.61 -2.06 -29.33
CA GLY A 80 -0.26 -2.28 -29.84
C GLY A 80 0.17 -3.74 -29.96
N TYR A 81 -0.75 -4.70 -29.82
CA TYR A 81 -0.41 -6.12 -29.90
C TYR A 81 0.25 -6.46 -31.23
N ASN A 82 1.45 -7.04 -31.21
CA ASN A 82 2.31 -7.30 -32.37
C ASN A 82 2.68 -6.06 -33.23
N LYS A 83 2.45 -4.86 -32.71
CA LYS A 83 2.77 -3.58 -33.38
C LYS A 83 3.41 -2.64 -32.35
N GLY A 84 4.37 -3.15 -31.59
CA GLY A 84 5.10 -2.34 -30.63
C GLY A 84 5.78 -1.16 -31.33
N ASP A 85 5.67 0.01 -30.75
CA ASP A 85 6.35 1.23 -31.19
C ASP A 85 7.27 1.68 -30.05
N GLY A 86 8.54 1.41 -30.20
CA GLY A 86 9.56 1.77 -29.19
C GLY A 86 9.82 3.26 -29.07
N GLU A 87 9.40 4.05 -30.06
CA GLU A 87 9.55 5.49 -30.07
C GLU A 87 8.31 6.22 -29.50
N LYS A 88 7.32 5.44 -29.04
CA LYS A 88 6.09 6.02 -28.45
C LYS A 88 6.40 6.74 -27.17
N GLU A 89 6.12 8.03 -27.13
CA GLU A 89 6.26 8.83 -25.92
C GLU A 89 5.33 8.34 -24.82
N LEU A 90 5.86 8.16 -23.61
CA LEU A 90 5.09 7.84 -22.42
C LEU A 90 4.66 9.14 -21.73
N VAL A 91 3.36 9.39 -21.68
CA VAL A 91 2.80 10.53 -20.95
C VAL A 91 2.21 10.04 -19.65
N TYR A 92 2.87 10.39 -18.56
CA TYR A 92 2.40 9.99 -17.22
C TYR A 92 1.22 10.85 -16.75
N GLY A 93 0.29 10.21 -16.07
CA GLY A 93 -0.74 10.91 -15.32
C GLY A 93 -0.14 11.72 -14.16
N PRO A 94 -0.90 12.67 -13.57
CA PRO A 94 -0.37 13.64 -12.60
C PRO A 94 0.20 13.00 -11.32
N ASN A 95 -0.28 11.83 -10.94
CA ASN A 95 0.14 11.11 -9.73
C ASN A 95 1.08 9.92 -10.03
N ILE A 96 1.54 9.77 -11.26
CA ILE A 96 2.53 8.74 -11.61
C ILE A 96 3.91 9.38 -11.52
N LYS A 97 4.77 8.80 -10.71
CA LYS A 97 6.15 9.25 -10.49
C LYS A 97 7.09 8.08 -10.60
N ASP A 98 8.28 8.35 -11.08
CA ASP A 98 9.35 7.37 -11.06
C ASP A 98 9.74 7.00 -9.62
N TRP A 99 10.38 5.86 -9.49
CA TRP A 99 11.01 5.48 -8.24
C TRP A 99 12.11 6.48 -7.88
N PRO A 100 12.28 6.77 -6.59
CA PRO A 100 13.43 7.56 -6.16
C PRO A 100 14.74 6.81 -6.50
N GLU A 101 15.81 7.56 -6.65
CA GLU A 101 17.14 6.97 -6.71
C GLU A 101 17.41 6.20 -5.41
N MET A 102 17.88 4.98 -5.57
CA MET A 102 18.18 4.09 -4.45
C MET A 102 19.65 3.72 -4.50
N SER A 103 20.35 3.92 -3.41
CA SER A 103 21.70 3.44 -3.23
C SER A 103 21.74 1.92 -3.04
N PRO A 104 22.83 1.24 -3.41
CA PRO A 104 23.06 -0.13 -2.97
C PRO A 104 23.03 -0.23 -1.45
N LEU A 105 22.53 -1.35 -0.93
CA LEU A 105 22.55 -1.61 0.52
C LEU A 105 24.00 -1.64 1.01
N ALA A 106 24.23 -1.05 2.17
CA ALA A 106 25.49 -1.15 2.88
C ALA A 106 25.67 -2.54 3.53
N ASP A 107 26.90 -2.86 3.94
CA ASP A 107 27.20 -4.15 4.59
C ASP A 107 26.46 -4.31 5.93
N ASN A 108 26.20 -3.20 6.61
CA ASN A 108 25.48 -3.16 7.87
C ASN A 108 24.28 -2.21 7.78
N ILE A 109 23.25 -2.49 8.56
CA ILE A 109 22.05 -1.65 8.65
C ILE A 109 21.75 -1.36 10.12
N LEU A 110 21.67 -0.08 10.47
CA LEU A 110 21.24 0.40 11.77
C LEU A 110 19.79 0.90 11.66
N LEU A 111 18.88 0.23 12.35
CA LEU A 111 17.46 0.54 12.29
C LEU A 111 16.98 1.26 13.54
N LYS A 112 16.41 2.45 13.36
CA LYS A 112 15.69 3.15 14.43
C LYS A 112 14.22 2.69 14.46
N VAL A 113 13.78 2.19 15.60
CA VAL A 113 12.33 1.93 15.83
C VAL A 113 11.58 3.25 15.89
N CYS A 114 10.90 3.59 14.83
CA CYS A 114 10.14 4.84 14.69
C CYS A 114 8.67 4.69 15.08
N SER A 115 8.15 3.47 15.09
CA SER A 115 6.83 3.13 15.63
C SER A 115 6.84 1.72 16.19
N LYS A 116 5.98 1.47 17.18
CA LYS A 116 5.83 0.14 17.79
C LYS A 116 4.35 -0.19 17.92
N ILE A 117 3.93 -1.23 17.22
CA ILE A 117 2.56 -1.72 17.26
C ILE A 117 2.51 -2.98 18.12
N MET A 118 1.80 -2.89 19.24
CA MET A 118 1.65 -4.01 20.19
C MET A 118 0.37 -4.79 20.01
N ASP A 119 -0.46 -4.41 19.06
CA ASP A 119 -1.70 -5.10 18.74
C ASP A 119 -1.38 -6.44 18.06
N PRO A 120 -1.98 -7.55 18.50
CA PRO A 120 -1.73 -8.86 17.90
C PRO A 120 -2.21 -8.97 16.46
N VAL A 121 -3.08 -8.06 16.02
CA VAL A 121 -3.59 -8.00 14.65
C VAL A 121 -3.41 -6.59 14.10
N THR A 122 -2.70 -6.49 12.99
CA THR A 122 -2.54 -5.25 12.23
C THR A 122 -3.06 -5.48 10.81
N THR A 123 -3.88 -4.56 10.34
CA THR A 123 -4.45 -4.61 8.99
C THR A 123 -3.65 -3.75 8.02
N THR A 124 -3.74 -4.06 6.73
CA THR A 124 -3.11 -3.25 5.69
C THR A 124 -3.62 -1.81 5.70
N ASP A 125 -4.91 -1.60 6.01
CA ASP A 125 -5.50 -0.26 6.08
C ASP A 125 -5.03 0.56 7.29
N GLU A 126 -4.49 -0.07 8.32
CA GLU A 126 -3.81 0.63 9.42
C GLU A 126 -2.40 1.04 9.05
N LEU A 127 -1.72 0.22 8.25
CA LEU A 127 -0.39 0.54 7.72
C LEU A 127 -0.48 1.62 6.63
N ILE A 128 -1.33 1.39 5.64
CA ILE A 128 -1.57 2.32 4.52
C ILE A 128 -3.06 2.33 4.21
N PRO A 129 -3.80 3.42 4.50
CA PRO A 129 -5.24 3.49 4.28
C PRO A 129 -5.58 3.52 2.79
N SER A 130 -6.13 2.42 2.27
CA SER A 130 -6.33 2.19 0.83
C SER A 130 -7.28 3.20 0.16
N GLY A 131 -8.28 3.69 0.88
CA GLY A 131 -9.22 4.69 0.35
C GLY A 131 -8.57 6.03 0.04
N GLU A 132 -7.70 6.50 0.91
CA GLU A 132 -7.00 7.79 0.78
C GLU A 132 -5.82 7.72 -0.20
N THR A 133 -5.25 6.54 -0.36
CA THR A 133 -4.00 6.33 -1.11
C THR A 133 -4.20 5.80 -2.52
N SER A 134 -5.44 5.59 -2.96
CA SER A 134 -5.74 5.00 -4.27
C SER A 134 -5.10 5.76 -5.44
N SER A 135 -5.02 7.08 -5.35
CA SER A 135 -4.40 7.94 -6.37
C SER A 135 -2.87 7.93 -6.36
N TYR A 136 -2.24 7.39 -5.32
CA TYR A 136 -0.79 7.42 -5.13
C TYR A 136 -0.11 6.07 -5.37
N ARG A 137 -0.83 5.07 -5.87
CA ARG A 137 -0.29 3.70 -6.06
C ARG A 137 0.92 3.63 -6.99
N SER A 138 1.04 4.57 -7.91
CA SER A 138 2.18 4.71 -8.82
C SER A 138 3.07 5.92 -8.46
N ASN A 139 3.08 6.30 -7.19
CA ASN A 139 3.92 7.35 -6.63
C ASN A 139 4.44 6.87 -5.26
N PRO A 140 5.58 6.17 -5.22
CA PRO A 140 6.07 5.53 -4.00
C PRO A 140 6.27 6.49 -2.83
N LEU A 141 6.85 7.65 -3.07
CA LEU A 141 7.07 8.66 -2.04
C LEU A 141 5.75 9.29 -1.58
N GLY A 142 4.86 9.60 -2.51
CA GLY A 142 3.53 10.11 -2.18
C GLY A 142 2.70 9.10 -1.38
N LEU A 143 2.83 7.81 -1.70
CA LEU A 143 2.19 6.73 -0.94
C LEU A 143 2.78 6.62 0.47
N ALA A 144 4.09 6.73 0.61
CA ALA A 144 4.79 6.63 1.89
C ALA A 144 4.36 7.70 2.91
N GLU A 145 3.91 8.88 2.45
CA GLU A 145 3.39 9.95 3.32
C GLU A 145 2.16 9.53 4.15
N PHE A 146 1.48 8.47 3.74
CA PHE A 146 0.29 7.96 4.43
C PHE A 146 0.59 6.78 5.36
N THR A 147 1.85 6.36 5.48
CA THR A 147 2.23 5.23 6.32
C THR A 147 1.83 5.50 7.76
N LEU A 148 1.04 4.60 8.36
CA LEU A 148 0.49 4.68 9.72
C LEU A 148 -0.35 5.94 9.99
N SER A 149 -0.80 6.69 8.98
CA SER A 149 -1.49 7.97 9.17
C SER A 149 -2.67 7.91 10.14
N ARG A 150 -3.34 6.77 10.26
CA ARG A 150 -4.47 6.55 11.19
C ARG A 150 -4.05 5.97 12.55
N ARG A 151 -2.91 5.29 12.60
CA ARG A 151 -2.46 4.55 13.78
C ARG A 151 -1.43 5.33 14.59
N ASP A 152 -0.49 5.91 13.91
CA ASP A 152 0.59 6.72 14.46
C ASP A 152 0.94 7.85 13.47
N PRO A 153 0.18 8.94 13.46
CA PRO A 153 0.34 10.04 12.50
C PRO A 153 1.73 10.69 12.50
N GLU A 154 2.46 10.56 13.60
CA GLU A 154 3.80 11.14 13.73
C GLU A 154 4.91 10.23 13.14
N TYR A 155 4.58 8.99 12.78
CA TYR A 155 5.57 8.03 12.27
C TYR A 155 6.35 8.57 11.08
N VAL A 156 5.66 9.11 10.08
CA VAL A 156 6.29 9.63 8.86
C VAL A 156 7.28 10.76 9.17
N GLY A 157 6.93 11.63 10.12
CA GLY A 157 7.83 12.68 10.58
C GLY A 157 9.13 12.12 11.17
N ARG A 158 9.00 11.13 12.06
CA ARG A 158 10.17 10.46 12.67
C ARG A 158 11.00 9.69 11.65
N ALA A 159 10.37 9.03 10.68
CA ALA A 159 11.05 8.33 9.60
C ALA A 159 11.84 9.29 8.70
N LYS A 160 11.29 10.46 8.40
CA LYS A 160 11.98 11.52 7.63
C LYS A 160 13.20 12.09 8.35
N GLU A 161 13.19 12.14 9.67
CA GLU A 161 14.41 12.53 10.41
C GLU A 161 15.52 11.49 10.23
N VAL A 162 15.18 10.21 10.21
CA VAL A 162 16.16 9.13 9.91
C VAL A 162 16.66 9.22 8.46
N ASP A 163 15.77 9.46 7.51
CA ASP A 163 16.13 9.64 6.10
C ASP A 163 17.11 10.83 5.89
N LYS A 164 16.95 11.90 6.66
CA LYS A 164 17.90 13.03 6.64
C LYS A 164 19.30 12.60 7.07
N LEU A 165 19.41 11.76 8.10
CA LEU A 165 20.68 11.24 8.56
C LEU A 165 21.34 10.38 7.50
N GLU A 166 20.60 9.49 6.85
CA GLU A 166 21.11 8.65 5.77
C GLU A 166 21.55 9.49 4.55
N LYS A 167 20.76 10.49 4.18
CA LYS A 167 21.11 11.42 3.11
C LYS A 167 22.36 12.24 3.42
N ALA A 168 22.57 12.64 4.66
CA ALA A 168 23.78 13.30 5.09
C ALA A 168 24.96 12.34 4.97
N ARG A 169 24.84 11.12 5.52
CA ARG A 169 25.87 10.09 5.43
C ARG A 169 26.30 9.81 3.99
N THR A 170 25.36 9.62 3.07
CA THR A 170 25.65 9.29 1.67
C THR A 170 26.22 10.46 0.85
N LYS A 171 25.81 11.69 1.14
CA LYS A 171 26.38 12.89 0.49
C LYS A 171 27.80 13.18 0.93
N GLU A 172 28.08 12.98 2.19
CA GLU A 172 29.38 13.29 2.81
C GLU A 172 30.36 12.13 2.73
N GLY A 173 29.89 10.89 2.57
CA GLY A 173 30.72 9.71 2.32
C GLY A 173 31.55 9.78 1.04
N ALA A 174 31.24 10.72 0.13
CA ALA A 174 32.07 11.07 -1.03
C ALA A 174 33.13 12.14 -0.71
N ALA A 175 33.06 12.81 0.44
CA ALA A 175 33.98 13.88 0.85
C ALA A 175 34.14 13.91 2.38
N LYS A 176 35.13 13.21 2.90
CA LYS A 176 35.83 13.40 4.18
C LYS A 176 35.00 13.77 5.41
N GLU A 177 35.15 12.91 6.46
CA GLU A 177 34.83 13.17 7.87
C GLU A 177 33.48 13.87 8.10
N VAL A 178 32.45 13.04 8.15
CA VAL A 178 31.12 13.44 8.65
C VAL A 178 31.28 13.81 10.11
N GLU A 179 31.04 15.06 10.49
CA GLU A 179 30.69 15.39 11.88
C GLU A 179 29.35 14.73 12.17
N LEU A 180 29.41 13.50 12.66
CA LEU A 180 28.23 12.82 13.13
C LEU A 180 27.61 13.60 14.27
N GLU A 181 26.30 13.72 14.26
CA GLU A 181 25.60 14.19 15.47
C GLU A 181 26.14 13.38 16.69
N PRO A 182 26.43 14.05 17.81
CA PRO A 182 27.04 13.38 19.00
C PRO A 182 26.28 12.16 19.50
N VAL A 183 25.01 12.06 19.14
CA VAL A 183 24.15 10.89 19.45
C VAL A 183 24.55 9.68 18.62
N LEU A 184 24.87 9.87 17.33
CA LEU A 184 25.29 8.76 16.45
C LEU A 184 26.67 8.25 16.84
N GLU A 185 27.62 9.12 17.17
CA GLU A 185 28.94 8.70 17.65
C GLU A 185 28.85 7.80 18.87
N LYS A 186 28.09 8.24 19.88
CA LYS A 186 27.86 7.41 21.09
C LYS A 186 27.19 6.08 20.78
N LEU A 187 26.28 6.06 19.81
CA LEU A 187 25.61 4.85 19.40
C LEU A 187 26.59 3.89 18.70
N PHE A 188 27.43 4.39 17.80
CA PHE A 188 28.47 3.57 17.16
C PHE A 188 29.52 3.08 18.13
N ASP A 189 29.90 3.88 19.13
CA ASP A 189 30.80 3.44 20.20
C ASP A 189 30.16 2.28 21.01
N ALA A 190 28.88 2.39 21.31
CA ALA A 190 28.15 1.31 21.99
C ALA A 190 28.07 0.03 21.13
N ILE A 191 27.84 0.17 19.81
CA ILE A 191 27.79 -0.97 18.88
C ILE A 191 29.15 -1.65 18.78
N ARG A 192 30.25 -0.91 18.70
CA ARG A 192 31.62 -1.45 18.65
C ARG A 192 32.02 -2.16 19.97
N GLY A 193 31.34 -1.83 21.07
CA GLY A 193 31.49 -2.54 22.35
C GLY A 193 30.83 -3.92 22.40
N ILE A 194 30.06 -4.29 21.38
CA ILE A 194 29.42 -5.60 21.28
C ILE A 194 30.36 -6.54 20.52
N GLU A 195 30.64 -7.71 21.10
CA GLU A 195 31.51 -8.73 20.51
C GLU A 195 31.10 -9.07 19.07
N GLY A 196 32.05 -8.99 18.15
CA GLY A 196 31.85 -9.20 16.71
C GLY A 196 31.55 -7.96 15.90
N ASN A 197 31.36 -6.80 16.55
CA ASN A 197 31.03 -5.53 15.89
C ASN A 197 32.16 -4.48 15.96
N GLU A 198 33.36 -4.88 16.37
CA GLU A 198 34.48 -3.98 16.63
C GLU A 198 34.89 -3.14 15.42
N ASN A 199 34.64 -3.67 14.22
CA ASN A 199 35.02 -3.06 12.96
C ASN A 199 33.87 -2.30 12.25
N VAL A 200 32.71 -2.18 12.86
CA VAL A 200 31.56 -1.47 12.25
C VAL A 200 31.87 0.01 12.14
N THR A 201 31.76 0.53 10.94
CA THR A 201 31.97 1.95 10.64
C THR A 201 30.69 2.63 10.20
N VAL A 202 30.68 3.95 10.28
CA VAL A 202 29.56 4.77 9.76
C VAL A 202 29.41 4.63 8.25
N GLN A 203 30.53 4.49 7.56
CA GLN A 203 30.57 4.38 6.10
C GLN A 203 29.92 3.06 5.62
N ASP A 204 30.11 1.98 6.37
CA ASP A 204 29.63 0.65 6.03
C ASP A 204 28.24 0.34 6.61
N THR A 205 27.61 1.34 7.20
CA THR A 205 26.34 1.16 7.92
C THR A 205 25.29 2.12 7.39
N GLU A 206 24.27 1.58 6.78
CA GLU A 206 23.06 2.32 6.38
C GLU A 206 22.18 2.60 7.58
N VAL A 207 21.56 3.77 7.65
CA VAL A 207 20.64 4.14 8.72
C VAL A 207 19.21 4.15 8.18
N GLY A 208 18.34 3.33 8.77
CA GLY A 208 16.96 3.18 8.35
C GLY A 208 15.95 3.32 9.48
N SER A 209 14.69 3.52 9.13
CA SER A 209 13.56 3.50 10.06
C SER A 209 12.84 2.15 9.99
N MET A 210 12.25 1.74 11.12
CA MET A 210 11.42 0.54 11.17
C MET A 210 10.15 0.76 12.01
N ILE A 211 9.15 -0.07 11.76
CA ILE A 211 7.91 -0.22 12.53
C ILE A 211 7.99 -1.52 13.32
#